data_ebc5adcf0f70168a7bf9453e5cca53ba
#
_entry.id   ebc5adcf0f70168a7bf9453e5cca53ba
#
_cell.length_a   1.000
_cell.length_b   1.000
_cell.length_c   1.000
_cell.angle_alpha   90.00
_cell.angle_beta   90.00
_cell.angle_gamma   90.00
#
_symmetry.space_group_name_H-M   'P 1'
#
loop_
_entity.id
_entity.type
_entity.pdbx_description
1 polymer ?
#
loop_
_entity_poly.entity_id
_entity_poly.type
_entity_poly.pdbx_seq_one_letter_code
_entity_poly.pdbx_strand_id
1 'polypeptide(L)'
;MTVRTRFAPSPTGYLHIGGVRTALFSWAYARKHGGTFILRIEDTDLERSTPESVQAILDGMHWVGLDYDEGPFYQMQRMDRYKAVIQQMLASGQAYYCYTSKEELDAMRAEMEARGEKPRYDRRWRPEEGKTLPAVPQGIQPVVRFRNPIGGAVAWDDQVKGRIEISNDELDDLIIARGDGTPT
;
A
#
# COMPACT_ATOMS: atom_id res chain seq x y z
N MET A 1 9.59 -0.90 -24.08
CA MET A 1 9.76 -1.10 -22.62
C MET A 1 9.87 -2.59 -22.35
N THR A 2 10.82 -3.00 -21.52
CA THR A 2 10.92 -4.40 -21.08
C THR A 2 9.82 -4.70 -20.06
N VAL A 3 9.09 -5.79 -20.25
CA VAL A 3 8.04 -6.20 -19.30
C VAL A 3 8.69 -6.61 -17.97
N ARG A 4 8.17 -6.10 -16.87
CA ARG A 4 8.59 -6.46 -15.52
C ARG A 4 7.33 -6.78 -14.70
N THR A 5 7.25 -8.00 -14.22
CA THR A 5 6.13 -8.46 -13.37
C THR A 5 6.64 -8.81 -11.98
N ARG A 6 5.74 -8.93 -11.03
CA ARG A 6 6.11 -9.19 -9.64
C ARG A 6 5.09 -10.10 -8.96
N PHE A 7 5.59 -11.05 -8.19
CA PHE A 7 4.86 -11.71 -7.13
C PHE A 7 5.33 -11.16 -5.78
N ALA A 8 4.40 -10.81 -4.90
CA ALA A 8 4.72 -10.14 -3.63
C ALA A 8 3.92 -10.77 -2.48
N PRO A 9 4.28 -11.99 -2.05
CA PRO A 9 3.59 -12.67 -0.96
C PRO A 9 3.97 -12.09 0.41
N SER A 10 2.98 -12.09 1.32
CA SER A 10 3.23 -11.87 2.75
C SER A 10 3.53 -13.23 3.40
N PRO A 11 4.67 -13.38 4.12
CA PRO A 11 5.10 -14.65 4.68
C PRO A 11 4.39 -14.94 6.02
N THR A 12 3.05 -14.92 6.01
CA THR A 12 2.20 -15.16 7.17
C THR A 12 1.68 -16.60 7.26
N GLY A 13 2.28 -17.50 6.49
CA GLY A 13 1.95 -18.91 6.40
C GLY A 13 2.50 -19.55 5.12
N TYR A 14 2.07 -20.78 4.84
CA TYR A 14 2.50 -21.52 3.65
C TYR A 14 1.96 -20.91 2.36
N LEU A 15 2.70 -21.09 1.26
CA LEU A 15 2.24 -20.75 -0.08
C LEU A 15 1.05 -21.66 -0.45
N HIS A 16 -0.14 -21.09 -0.57
CA HIS A 16 -1.35 -21.82 -0.95
C HIS A 16 -1.65 -21.64 -2.44
N ILE A 17 -2.57 -22.47 -2.97
CA ILE A 17 -2.89 -22.49 -4.40
C ILE A 17 -3.31 -21.12 -4.98
N GLY A 18 -3.97 -20.27 -4.19
CA GLY A 18 -4.32 -18.90 -4.60
C GLY A 18 -3.08 -18.03 -4.82
N GLY A 19 -2.05 -18.14 -3.95
CA GLY A 19 -0.77 -17.48 -4.11
C GLY A 19 -0.01 -18.02 -5.35
N VAL A 20 0.05 -19.34 -5.52
CA VAL A 20 0.65 -19.98 -6.69
C VAL A 20 0.00 -19.49 -7.99
N ARG A 21 -1.34 -19.42 -8.04
CA ARG A 21 -2.06 -18.90 -9.20
C ARG A 21 -1.65 -17.46 -9.53
N THR A 22 -1.55 -16.59 -8.54
CA THR A 22 -1.13 -15.19 -8.75
C THR A 22 0.31 -15.10 -9.26
N ALA A 23 1.21 -15.89 -8.67
CA ALA A 23 2.60 -15.99 -9.12
C ALA A 23 2.68 -16.50 -10.56
N LEU A 24 1.92 -17.55 -10.91
CA LEU A 24 1.89 -18.16 -12.24
C LEU A 24 1.47 -17.16 -13.32
N PHE A 25 0.44 -16.35 -13.11
CA PHE A 25 0.06 -15.33 -14.08
C PHE A 25 1.16 -14.31 -14.33
N SER A 26 1.79 -13.81 -13.28
CA SER A 26 2.89 -12.86 -13.36
C SER A 26 4.13 -13.47 -14.03
N TRP A 27 4.47 -14.70 -13.67
CA TRP A 27 5.58 -15.47 -14.26
C TRP A 27 5.35 -15.74 -15.75
N ALA A 28 4.18 -16.30 -16.11
CA ALA A 28 3.86 -16.65 -17.50
C ALA A 28 3.84 -15.41 -18.41
N TYR A 29 3.33 -14.28 -17.91
CA TYR A 29 3.33 -13.03 -18.66
C TYR A 29 4.76 -12.53 -18.90
N ALA A 30 5.63 -12.55 -17.89
CA ALA A 30 7.04 -12.20 -18.05
C ALA A 30 7.72 -13.13 -19.07
N ARG A 31 7.56 -14.44 -18.94
CA ARG A 31 8.19 -15.43 -19.85
C ARG A 31 7.71 -15.27 -21.29
N LYS A 32 6.40 -15.07 -21.49
CA LYS A 32 5.82 -14.84 -22.83
C LYS A 32 6.41 -13.63 -23.53
N HIS A 33 6.76 -12.59 -22.81
CA HIS A 33 7.26 -11.33 -23.37
C HIS A 33 8.77 -11.14 -23.24
N GLY A 34 9.53 -12.18 -22.87
CA GLY A 34 10.96 -12.08 -22.62
C GLY A 34 11.31 -11.04 -21.55
N GLY A 35 10.42 -10.87 -20.57
CA GLY A 35 10.53 -9.92 -19.50
C GLY A 35 11.15 -10.48 -18.23
N THR A 36 11.10 -9.72 -17.15
CA THR A 36 11.68 -10.04 -15.84
C THR A 36 10.58 -10.36 -14.84
N PHE A 37 10.68 -11.49 -14.15
CA PHE A 37 9.81 -11.85 -13.04
C PHE A 37 10.53 -11.62 -11.71
N ILE A 38 9.92 -10.83 -10.81
CA ILE A 38 10.51 -10.34 -9.57
C ILE A 38 9.79 -10.97 -8.38
N LEU A 39 10.55 -11.40 -7.37
CA LEU A 39 10.00 -11.81 -6.09
C LEU A 39 10.26 -10.72 -5.04
N ARG A 40 9.19 -10.31 -4.35
CA ARG A 40 9.27 -9.44 -3.17
C ARG A 40 8.54 -10.09 -2.01
N ILE A 41 9.18 -10.17 -0.86
CA ILE A 41 8.58 -10.63 0.39
C ILE A 41 8.04 -9.41 1.14
N GLU A 42 6.74 -9.43 1.43
CA GLU A 42 6.06 -8.35 2.18
C GLU A 42 6.00 -8.72 3.67
N ASP A 43 7.12 -8.56 4.35
CA ASP A 43 7.42 -8.98 5.72
C ASP A 43 7.12 -7.89 6.77
N THR A 44 6.08 -7.07 6.54
CA THR A 44 5.71 -5.95 7.43
C THR A 44 4.98 -6.38 8.70
N ASP A 45 4.44 -7.57 8.74
CA ASP A 45 3.85 -8.20 9.93
C ASP A 45 4.94 -9.01 10.65
N LEU A 46 5.64 -8.35 11.55
CA LEU A 46 6.81 -8.93 12.24
C LEU A 46 6.48 -10.14 13.13
N GLU A 47 5.24 -10.23 13.61
CA GLU A 47 4.81 -11.35 14.46
C GLU A 47 4.62 -12.64 13.66
N ARG A 48 4.09 -12.54 12.44
CA ARG A 48 3.78 -13.68 11.59
C ARG A 48 4.80 -13.93 10.47
N SER A 49 5.69 -12.97 10.21
CA SER A 49 6.72 -13.10 9.17
C SER A 49 7.96 -13.78 9.72
N THR A 50 7.91 -15.10 9.84
CA THR A 50 9.06 -15.87 10.33
C THR A 50 9.98 -16.33 9.21
N PRO A 51 11.28 -16.61 9.48
CA PRO A 51 12.20 -17.16 8.49
C PRO A 51 11.69 -18.46 7.86
N GLU A 52 11.02 -19.31 8.65
CA GLU A 52 10.44 -20.58 8.20
C GLU A 52 9.29 -20.34 7.21
N SER A 53 8.46 -19.34 7.46
CA SER A 53 7.37 -18.95 6.54
C SER A 53 7.91 -18.41 5.21
N VAL A 54 8.99 -17.63 5.26
CA VAL A 54 9.69 -17.17 4.05
C VAL A 54 10.26 -18.35 3.28
N GLN A 55 10.96 -19.27 3.96
CA GLN A 55 11.55 -20.44 3.31
C GLN A 55 10.49 -21.33 2.68
N ALA A 56 9.35 -21.53 3.35
CA ALA A 56 8.23 -22.30 2.81
C ALA A 56 7.65 -21.71 1.51
N ILE A 57 7.66 -20.36 1.37
CA ILE A 57 7.28 -19.70 0.10
C ILE A 57 8.32 -20.00 -0.99
N LEU A 58 9.61 -19.88 -0.68
CA LEU A 58 10.68 -20.14 -1.64
C LEU A 58 10.68 -21.60 -2.11
N ASP A 59 10.54 -22.53 -1.18
CA ASP A 59 10.45 -23.97 -1.47
C ASP A 59 9.23 -24.29 -2.32
N GLY A 60 8.08 -23.70 -1.98
CA GLY A 60 6.84 -23.87 -2.74
C GLY A 60 6.95 -23.32 -4.17
N MET A 61 7.57 -22.16 -4.36
CA MET A 61 7.82 -21.60 -5.70
C MET A 61 8.76 -22.48 -6.50
N HIS A 62 9.84 -22.96 -5.87
CA HIS A 62 10.79 -23.89 -6.51
C HIS A 62 10.09 -25.19 -6.91
N TRP A 63 9.29 -25.77 -6.01
CA TRP A 63 8.57 -27.03 -6.26
C TRP A 63 7.61 -26.95 -7.46
N VAL A 64 6.95 -25.79 -7.67
CA VAL A 64 6.06 -25.56 -8.82
C VAL A 64 6.77 -25.01 -10.05
N GLY A 65 8.10 -24.83 -10.01
CA GLY A 65 8.91 -24.36 -11.14
C GLY A 65 8.72 -22.87 -11.48
N LEU A 66 8.35 -22.04 -10.52
CA LEU A 66 8.17 -20.58 -10.70
C LEU A 66 9.44 -19.83 -10.24
N ASP A 67 10.52 -20.00 -10.97
CA ASP A 67 11.80 -19.32 -10.74
C ASP A 67 11.71 -17.82 -11.07
N TYR A 68 12.27 -17.01 -10.18
CA TYR A 68 12.34 -15.54 -10.35
C TYR A 68 13.71 -15.12 -10.86
N ASP A 69 13.74 -13.99 -11.59
CA ASP A 69 14.95 -13.42 -12.16
C ASP A 69 15.64 -12.45 -11.22
N GLU A 70 14.84 -11.72 -10.40
CA GLU A 70 15.35 -10.76 -9.43
C GLU A 70 14.69 -10.95 -8.05
N GLY A 71 15.47 -10.76 -7.00
CA GLY A 71 15.03 -10.91 -5.61
C GLY A 71 15.61 -12.14 -4.91
N PRO A 72 15.03 -12.60 -3.79
CA PRO A 72 13.91 -11.95 -3.11
C PRO A 72 14.29 -10.59 -2.51
N PHE A 73 13.44 -9.60 -2.75
CA PHE A 73 13.53 -8.31 -2.07
C PHE A 73 12.65 -8.34 -0.83
N TYR A 74 13.17 -7.89 0.30
CA TYR A 74 12.42 -7.81 1.57
C TYR A 74 11.94 -6.39 1.81
N GLN A 75 10.65 -6.22 2.11
CA GLN A 75 10.07 -4.91 2.30
C GLN A 75 10.69 -4.20 3.51
N MET A 76 10.89 -4.91 4.62
CA MET A 76 11.49 -4.35 5.83
C MET A 76 12.94 -3.88 5.65
N GLN A 77 13.70 -4.48 4.74
CA GLN A 77 15.08 -4.05 4.42
C GLN A 77 15.14 -2.72 3.65
N ARG A 78 13.99 -2.18 3.21
CA ARG A 78 13.90 -0.94 2.43
C ARG A 78 13.27 0.23 3.20
N MET A 79 13.16 0.12 4.52
CA MET A 79 12.50 1.12 5.36
C MET A 79 13.10 2.51 5.23
N ASP A 80 14.44 2.63 5.13
CA ASP A 80 15.11 3.92 4.94
C ASP A 80 14.69 4.59 3.62
N ARG A 81 14.54 3.80 2.54
CA ARG A 81 14.04 4.32 1.26
C ARG A 81 12.61 4.80 1.38
N TYR A 82 11.73 4.06 2.08
CA TYR A 82 10.34 4.47 2.26
C TYR A 82 10.23 5.73 3.11
N LYS A 83 10.97 5.82 4.20
CA LYS A 83 11.05 7.03 5.03
C LYS A 83 11.54 8.23 4.22
N ALA A 84 12.58 8.07 3.41
CA ALA A 84 13.09 9.14 2.56
C ALA A 84 12.04 9.63 1.54
N VAL A 85 11.29 8.72 0.92
CA VAL A 85 10.21 9.07 -0.01
C VAL A 85 9.09 9.81 0.70
N ILE A 86 8.66 9.35 1.89
CA ILE A 86 7.64 10.03 2.70
C ILE A 86 8.07 11.47 3.03
N GLN A 87 9.34 11.68 3.40
CA GLN A 87 9.86 13.03 3.64
C GLN A 87 9.84 13.90 2.37
N GLN A 88 10.16 13.33 1.20
CA GLN A 88 10.02 14.04 -0.07
C GLN A 88 8.57 14.43 -0.37
N MET A 89 7.62 13.52 -0.10
CA MET A 89 6.19 13.79 -0.28
C MET A 89 5.67 14.87 0.68
N LEU A 90 6.12 14.89 1.92
CA LEU A 90 5.81 15.94 2.88
C LEU A 90 6.36 17.28 2.41
N ALA A 91 7.63 17.33 1.98
CA ALA A 91 8.28 18.55 1.50
C ALA A 91 7.62 19.12 0.22
N SER A 92 7.11 18.23 -0.67
CA SER A 92 6.43 18.64 -1.90
C SER A 92 4.92 18.90 -1.74
N GLY A 93 4.36 18.73 -0.52
CA GLY A 93 2.93 18.88 -0.26
C GLY A 93 2.06 17.75 -0.81
N GLN A 94 2.66 16.63 -1.24
CA GLN A 94 1.96 15.42 -1.67
C GLN A 94 1.49 14.56 -0.48
N ALA A 95 1.98 14.86 0.70
CA ALA A 95 1.54 14.24 1.95
C ALA A 95 1.45 15.30 3.06
N TYR A 96 0.77 14.98 4.16
CA TYR A 96 0.61 15.88 5.30
C TYR A 96 0.47 15.10 6.61
N TYR A 97 0.74 15.77 7.71
CA TYR A 97 0.55 15.23 9.05
C TYR A 97 -0.91 15.29 9.46
N CYS A 98 -1.40 14.21 10.06
CA CYS A 98 -2.77 14.10 10.57
C CYS A 98 -2.72 13.66 12.03
N TYR A 99 -3.34 14.46 12.91
CA TYR A 99 -3.38 14.24 14.35
C TYR A 99 -4.74 13.73 14.85
N THR A 100 -5.62 13.29 13.95
CA THR A 100 -6.90 12.67 14.31
C THR A 100 -6.65 11.38 15.09
N SER A 101 -7.20 11.28 16.30
CA SER A 101 -7.07 10.06 17.10
C SER A 101 -7.92 8.93 16.51
N LYS A 102 -7.69 7.71 17.01
CA LYS A 102 -8.48 6.54 16.60
C LYS A 102 -9.95 6.73 17.02
N GLU A 103 -10.18 7.21 18.22
CA GLU A 103 -11.51 7.46 18.79
C GLU A 103 -12.30 8.49 17.97
N GLU A 104 -11.65 9.60 17.59
CA GLU A 104 -12.25 10.62 16.72
C GLU A 104 -12.57 10.05 15.33
N LEU A 105 -11.69 9.21 14.79
CA LEU A 105 -11.88 8.58 13.48
C LEU A 105 -13.05 7.59 13.51
N ASP A 106 -13.14 6.79 14.57
CA ASP A 106 -14.21 5.81 14.75
C ASP A 106 -15.57 6.49 14.98
N ALA A 107 -15.62 7.57 15.77
CA ALA A 107 -16.82 8.40 15.96
C ALA A 107 -17.29 9.00 14.61
N MET A 108 -16.38 9.59 13.85
CA MET A 108 -16.68 10.17 12.54
C MET A 108 -17.25 9.13 11.57
N ARG A 109 -16.67 7.93 11.53
CA ARG A 109 -17.16 6.83 10.70
C ARG A 109 -18.57 6.40 11.11
N ALA A 110 -18.81 6.22 12.40
CA ALA A 110 -20.12 5.86 12.92
C ALA A 110 -21.19 6.90 12.57
N GLU A 111 -20.86 8.19 12.65
CA GLU A 111 -21.78 9.26 12.26
C GLU A 111 -22.11 9.22 10.76
N MET A 112 -21.11 8.99 9.90
CA MET A 112 -21.31 8.88 8.45
C MET A 112 -22.16 7.65 8.12
N GLU A 113 -21.89 6.51 8.73
CA GLU A 113 -22.68 5.28 8.58
C GLU A 113 -24.14 5.48 9.01
N ALA A 114 -24.38 6.18 10.12
CA ALA A 114 -25.73 6.51 10.60
C ALA A 114 -26.52 7.39 9.62
N ARG A 115 -25.81 8.18 8.79
CA ARG A 115 -26.42 8.99 7.71
C ARG A 115 -26.51 8.23 6.37
N GLY A 116 -26.08 6.97 6.32
CA GLY A 116 -26.03 6.17 5.08
C GLY A 116 -24.93 6.62 4.12
N GLU A 117 -23.94 7.35 4.60
CA GLU A 117 -22.78 7.81 3.84
C GLU A 117 -21.65 6.77 3.91
N LYS A 118 -20.81 6.69 2.86
CA LYS A 118 -19.61 5.86 2.88
C LYS A 118 -18.59 6.47 3.82
N PRO A 119 -18.16 5.74 4.89
CA PRO A 119 -17.19 6.26 5.85
C PRO A 119 -15.88 6.66 5.19
N ARG A 120 -15.44 7.88 5.44
CA ARG A 120 -14.19 8.46 4.94
C ARG A 120 -13.57 9.37 5.99
N TYR A 121 -12.29 9.65 5.82
CA TYR A 121 -11.64 10.70 6.60
C TYR A 121 -12.09 12.08 6.10
N ASP A 122 -12.47 12.97 6.99
CA ASP A 122 -13.02 14.30 6.68
C ASP A 122 -11.99 15.32 6.20
N ARG A 123 -10.72 14.91 6.10
CA ARG A 123 -9.61 15.76 5.66
C ARG A 123 -9.37 16.99 6.52
N ARG A 124 -9.77 17.00 7.79
CA ARG A 124 -9.64 18.16 8.68
C ARG A 124 -8.22 18.68 8.82
N TRP A 125 -7.22 17.79 8.77
CA TRP A 125 -5.78 18.10 8.83
C TRP A 125 -5.13 18.38 7.48
N ARG A 126 -5.86 18.23 6.38
CA ARG A 126 -5.32 18.47 5.04
C ARG A 126 -5.13 19.96 4.81
N PRO A 127 -3.88 20.43 4.50
CA PRO A 127 -3.64 21.82 4.16
C PRO A 127 -4.31 22.19 2.83
N GLU A 128 -5.09 23.27 2.84
CA GLU A 128 -5.76 23.81 1.65
C GLU A 128 -5.70 25.35 1.73
N GLU A 129 -5.76 26.01 0.58
CA GLU A 129 -5.75 27.48 0.53
C GLU A 129 -6.95 28.04 1.29
N GLY A 130 -6.69 29.02 2.15
CA GLY A 130 -7.72 29.68 2.98
C GLY A 130 -8.21 28.83 4.16
N LYS A 131 -7.75 27.61 4.35
CA LYS A 131 -8.17 26.75 5.46
C LYS A 131 -7.29 26.93 6.70
N THR A 132 -7.92 27.25 7.82
CA THR A 132 -7.24 27.23 9.13
C THR A 132 -7.24 25.80 9.65
N LEU A 133 -6.05 25.23 9.87
CA LEU A 133 -5.93 23.90 10.45
C LEU A 133 -6.21 23.93 11.96
N PRO A 134 -6.69 22.81 12.54
CA PRO A 134 -6.85 22.69 13.99
C PRO A 134 -5.52 22.92 14.73
N ALA A 135 -5.61 23.32 16.00
CA ALA A 135 -4.43 23.39 16.86
C ALA A 135 -3.83 21.98 17.06
N VAL A 136 -2.53 21.86 16.93
CA VAL A 136 -1.84 20.56 17.11
C VAL A 136 -2.01 20.12 18.58
N PRO A 137 -2.61 18.94 18.82
CA PRO A 137 -2.81 18.45 20.17
C PRO A 137 -1.47 18.03 20.80
N GLN A 138 -1.34 18.27 22.12
CA GLN A 138 -0.14 17.86 22.83
C GLN A 138 -0.09 16.34 23.02
N GLY A 139 1.09 15.77 22.87
CA GLY A 139 1.34 14.35 23.17
C GLY A 139 0.84 13.35 22.11
N ILE A 140 0.21 13.80 21.04
CA ILE A 140 -0.22 12.93 19.94
C ILE A 140 0.85 12.87 18.86
N GLN A 141 1.29 11.65 18.55
CA GLN A 141 2.15 11.41 17.39
C GLN A 141 1.31 11.38 16.12
N PRO A 142 1.63 12.20 15.11
CA PRO A 142 0.84 12.24 13.89
C PRO A 142 1.07 11.00 13.03
N VAL A 143 0.05 10.61 12.29
CA VAL A 143 0.21 9.77 11.12
C VAL A 143 0.49 10.64 9.89
N VAL A 144 1.11 10.09 8.86
CA VAL A 144 1.27 10.78 7.57
C VAL A 144 0.23 10.25 6.60
N ARG A 145 -0.53 11.17 5.98
CA ARG A 145 -1.51 10.84 4.95
C ARG A 145 -1.05 11.30 3.58
N PHE A 146 -1.30 10.47 2.58
CA PHE A 146 -1.17 10.85 1.18
C PHE A 146 -2.27 11.87 0.83
N ARG A 147 -1.90 12.94 0.14
CA ARG A 147 -2.84 13.96 -0.34
C ARG A 147 -3.45 13.51 -1.65
N ASN A 148 -4.52 12.71 -1.58
CA ASN A 148 -5.21 12.24 -2.79
C ASN A 148 -5.80 13.42 -3.57
N PRO A 149 -5.75 13.45 -4.92
CA PRO A 149 -6.44 14.46 -5.71
C PRO A 149 -7.94 14.53 -5.38
N ILE A 150 -8.49 15.74 -5.33
CA ILE A 150 -9.94 15.96 -5.17
C ILE A 150 -10.54 16.19 -6.55
N GLY A 151 -11.68 15.54 -6.82
CA GLY A 151 -12.32 15.58 -8.12
C GLY A 151 -11.52 14.88 -9.22
N GLY A 152 -12.14 14.69 -10.38
CA GLY A 152 -11.56 13.92 -11.47
C GLY A 152 -11.53 12.42 -11.19
N ALA A 153 -10.74 11.68 -11.96
CA ALA A 153 -10.66 10.23 -11.88
C ALA A 153 -9.25 9.71 -12.18
N VAL A 154 -8.93 8.56 -11.63
CA VAL A 154 -7.79 7.74 -12.05
C VAL A 154 -8.30 6.70 -13.03
N ALA A 155 -7.68 6.60 -14.20
CA ALA A 155 -8.10 5.67 -15.23
C ALA A 155 -6.90 4.96 -15.86
N TRP A 156 -7.10 3.69 -16.25
CA TRP A 156 -6.11 2.90 -17.00
C TRP A 156 -6.79 1.87 -17.86
N ASP A 157 -6.08 1.38 -18.85
CA ASP A 157 -6.54 0.32 -19.73
C ASP A 157 -6.03 -1.02 -19.21
N ASP A 158 -6.93 -1.78 -18.58
CA ASP A 158 -6.65 -3.13 -18.10
C ASP A 158 -6.75 -4.13 -19.25
N GLN A 159 -5.77 -5.01 -19.41
CA GLN A 159 -5.72 -5.95 -20.52
C GLN A 159 -6.79 -7.05 -20.47
N VAL A 160 -7.43 -7.25 -19.31
CA VAL A 160 -8.48 -8.27 -19.11
C VAL A 160 -9.85 -7.63 -18.98
N LYS A 161 -9.93 -6.51 -18.24
CA LYS A 161 -11.20 -5.83 -17.91
C LYS A 161 -11.53 -4.67 -18.84
N GLY A 162 -10.60 -4.28 -19.73
CA GLY A 162 -10.73 -3.08 -20.53
C GLY A 162 -10.50 -1.81 -19.71
N ARG A 163 -11.09 -0.69 -20.10
CA ARG A 163 -10.95 0.58 -19.42
C ARG A 163 -11.54 0.51 -18.01
N ILE A 164 -10.70 0.79 -17.03
CA ILE A 164 -11.11 0.95 -15.62
C ILE A 164 -10.94 2.42 -15.26
N GLU A 165 -11.96 2.98 -14.61
CA GLU A 165 -11.97 4.36 -14.15
C GLU A 165 -12.54 4.40 -12.73
N ILE A 166 -11.83 5.08 -11.81
CA ILE A 166 -12.24 5.25 -10.43
C ILE A 166 -12.23 6.74 -10.12
N SER A 167 -13.38 7.29 -9.70
CA SER A 167 -13.46 8.68 -9.25
C SER A 167 -12.54 8.90 -8.05
N ASN A 168 -11.80 10.01 -8.06
CA ASN A 168 -11.00 10.40 -6.89
C ASN A 168 -11.86 10.66 -5.65
N ASP A 169 -13.17 10.93 -5.83
CA ASP A 169 -14.10 11.07 -4.73
C ASP A 169 -14.43 9.72 -4.04
N GLU A 170 -14.11 8.58 -4.67
CA GLU A 170 -14.18 7.26 -4.07
C GLU A 170 -12.94 6.91 -3.26
N LEU A 171 -11.86 7.66 -3.40
CA LEU A 171 -10.58 7.42 -2.75
C LEU A 171 -10.44 8.28 -1.49
N ASP A 172 -9.83 7.71 -0.45
CA ASP A 172 -9.50 8.42 0.78
C ASP A 172 -8.05 8.92 0.79
N ASP A 173 -7.73 9.84 1.68
CA ASP A 173 -6.35 10.22 1.97
C ASP A 173 -5.70 9.11 2.82
N LEU A 174 -5.03 8.17 2.17
CA LEU A 174 -4.45 6.97 2.78
C LEU A 174 -3.36 7.32 3.80
N ILE A 175 -3.31 6.57 4.90
CA ILE A 175 -2.18 6.63 5.83
C ILE A 175 -1.01 5.89 5.18
N ILE A 176 0.10 6.59 4.99
CA ILE A 176 1.35 6.07 4.40
C ILE A 176 2.48 5.92 5.42
N ALA A 177 2.32 6.51 6.62
CA ALA A 177 3.15 6.22 7.79
C ALA A 177 2.33 6.30 9.06
N ARG A 178 2.60 5.39 9.98
CA ARG A 178 1.99 5.32 11.32
C ARG A 178 2.60 6.38 12.25
N GLY A 179 2.00 6.57 13.44
CA GLY A 179 2.48 7.52 14.45
C GLY A 179 3.88 7.18 15.00
N ASP A 180 4.31 5.94 14.93
CA ASP A 180 5.68 5.51 15.26
C ASP A 180 6.68 5.77 14.12
N GLY A 181 6.24 6.36 13.01
CA GLY A 181 7.04 6.62 11.82
C GLY A 181 7.25 5.42 10.91
N THR A 182 6.61 4.27 11.20
CA THR A 182 6.69 3.07 10.36
C THR A 182 5.84 3.26 9.10
N PRO A 183 6.40 3.14 7.91
CA PRO A 183 5.66 3.11 6.65
C PRO A 183 4.63 1.97 6.59
N THR A 184 3.50 2.19 5.93
CA THR A 184 2.43 1.19 5.75
C THR A 184 2.53 0.50 4.39
#